data_13a60b0a18e460fdcdb9dfa92fcd407d
#
_entry.id   13a60b0a18e460fdcdb9dfa92fcd407d
#
_cell.length_a   1.000
_cell.length_b   1.000
_cell.length_c   1.000
_cell.angle_alpha   90.00
_cell.angle_beta   90.00
_cell.angle_gamma   90.00
#
_symmetry.space_group_name_H-M   'P 1'
#
loop_
_entity.id
_entity.type
_entity.pdbx_description
1 polymer ?
#
loop_
_entity_poly.entity_id
_entity_poly.type
_entity_poly.pdbx_seq_one_letter_code
_entity_poly.pdbx_strand_id
1 'polypeptide(L)'
;AKRPFLKVNNEYFCFDQLILFDNLYRIIQRAIFKLKPEYRQKWNNIQQKQTEDIACSLFEKLLPKSKIHRNVYSKFQLQNKNKQDWRENDAIIIDDDNLIILEVKGGAFTYTPPAYDFEAFKNSIKSLMEKPAIQGQYLIDELSKQKILILYNQKHQEIDKINISNFRN
;
A
#
# COMPACT_ATOMS: atom_id res chain seq x y z
N ALA A 1 20.90 -3.01 8.26
CA ALA A 1 21.62 -3.45 9.45
C ALA A 1 20.77 -3.34 10.71
N LYS A 2 20.70 -4.39 11.53
CA LYS A 2 19.92 -4.37 12.78
C LYS A 2 20.61 -3.57 13.89
N ARG A 3 21.90 -3.32 13.76
CA ARG A 3 22.73 -2.63 14.74
C ARG A 3 23.72 -1.72 13.99
N PRO A 4 23.43 -0.42 13.86
CA PRO A 4 24.30 0.51 13.14
C PRO A 4 25.57 0.86 13.91
N PHE A 5 25.61 0.54 15.22
CA PHE A 5 26.74 0.80 16.07
C PHE A 5 27.43 -0.50 16.48
N LEU A 6 28.75 -0.50 16.42
CA LEU A 6 29.61 -1.52 17.01
C LEU A 6 30.18 -0.95 18.32
N LYS A 7 30.01 -1.67 19.41
CA LYS A 7 30.67 -1.32 20.69
C LYS A 7 32.00 -2.07 20.79
N VAL A 8 33.09 -1.31 20.88
CA VAL A 8 34.44 -1.84 21.12
C VAL A 8 34.95 -1.18 22.39
N ASN A 9 35.31 -1.98 23.39
CA ASN A 9 35.61 -1.52 24.74
C ASN A 9 34.44 -0.71 25.29
N ASN A 10 34.60 0.58 25.55
CA ASN A 10 33.52 1.44 26.03
C ASN A 10 33.09 2.51 25.01
N GLU A 11 33.55 2.39 23.77
CA GLU A 11 33.28 3.33 22.67
C GLU A 11 32.29 2.73 21.66
N TYR A 12 31.52 3.61 21.00
CA TYR A 12 30.56 3.23 19.95
C TYR A 12 31.05 3.76 18.62
N PHE A 13 31.17 2.86 17.65
CA PHE A 13 31.60 3.18 16.29
C PHE A 13 30.40 3.03 15.32
N CYS A 14 30.16 4.05 14.51
CA CYS A 14 29.24 4.00 13.38
C CYS A 14 30.05 4.09 12.09
N PHE A 15 30.17 3.00 11.35
CA PHE A 15 30.99 2.94 10.14
C PHE A 15 30.38 3.66 8.94
N ASP A 16 29.05 3.77 8.92
CA ASP A 16 28.33 4.42 7.85
C ASP A 16 27.11 5.14 8.41
N GLN A 17 27.15 6.46 8.34
CA GLN A 17 26.06 7.31 8.82
C GLN A 17 24.79 7.14 7.98
N LEU A 18 24.89 6.84 6.67
CA LEU A 18 23.74 6.60 5.82
C LEU A 18 22.94 5.39 6.29
N ILE A 19 23.61 4.32 6.70
CA ILE A 19 22.96 3.13 7.30
C ILE A 19 22.17 3.50 8.56
N LEU A 20 22.67 4.45 9.35
CA LEU A 20 21.93 4.93 10.53
C LEU A 20 20.65 5.65 10.12
N PHE A 21 20.73 6.59 9.18
CA PHE A 21 19.58 7.37 8.73
C PHE A 21 18.54 6.49 8.00
N ASP A 22 18.94 5.61 7.12
CA ASP A 22 18.07 4.67 6.41
C ASP A 22 17.31 3.75 7.35
N ASN A 23 17.92 3.42 8.50
CA ASN A 23 17.31 2.50 9.46
C ASN A 23 16.70 3.19 10.69
N LEU A 24 16.87 4.50 10.86
CA LEU A 24 16.45 5.22 12.07
C LEU A 24 14.96 4.98 12.39
N TYR A 25 14.10 5.14 11.39
CA TYR A 25 12.68 4.88 11.53
C TYR A 25 12.39 3.45 12.06
N ARG A 26 13.06 2.45 11.49
CA ARG A 26 12.88 1.04 11.88
C ARG A 26 13.46 0.73 13.25
N ILE A 27 14.52 1.42 13.64
CA ILE A 27 15.11 1.29 14.98
C ILE A 27 14.14 1.84 16.02
N ILE A 28 13.59 3.03 15.77
CA ILE A 28 12.60 3.67 16.66
C ILE A 28 11.34 2.80 16.75
N GLN A 29 10.79 2.35 15.61
CA GLN A 29 9.63 1.48 15.56
C GLN A 29 9.81 0.22 16.42
N ARG A 30 10.97 -0.45 16.31
CA ARG A 30 11.28 -1.65 17.10
C ARG A 30 11.40 -1.36 18.58
N ALA A 31 12.05 -0.23 18.94
CA ALA A 31 12.17 0.19 20.32
C ALA A 31 10.78 0.43 20.94
N ILE A 32 9.90 1.12 20.22
CA ILE A 32 8.52 1.38 20.67
C ILE A 32 7.77 0.06 20.83
N PHE A 33 7.82 -0.85 19.85
CA PHE A 33 7.11 -2.14 19.92
C PHE A 33 7.64 -3.06 21.01
N LYS A 34 8.90 -2.91 21.42
CA LYS A 34 9.47 -3.63 22.55
C LYS A 34 9.01 -3.04 23.88
N LEU A 35 8.95 -1.72 24.00
CA LEU A 35 8.59 -1.02 25.24
C LEU A 35 7.09 -0.96 25.46
N LYS A 36 6.29 -0.86 24.36
CA LYS A 36 4.84 -0.72 24.37
C LYS A 36 4.22 -1.56 23.25
N PRO A 37 4.09 -2.89 23.42
CA PRO A 37 3.56 -3.79 22.39
C PRO A 37 2.14 -3.42 21.94
N GLU A 38 1.33 -2.86 22.84
CA GLU A 38 -0.05 -2.41 22.59
C GLU A 38 -0.13 -1.26 21.58
N TYR A 39 0.97 -0.53 21.39
CA TYR A 39 1.04 0.57 20.43
C TYR A 39 1.15 0.11 18.96
N ARG A 40 1.43 -1.18 18.75
CA ARG A 40 1.68 -1.75 17.41
C ARG A 40 0.54 -1.51 16.44
N GLN A 41 -0.70 -1.77 16.87
CA GLN A 41 -1.87 -1.59 16.00
C GLN A 41 -2.06 -0.13 15.61
N LYS A 42 -1.98 0.79 16.57
CA LYS A 42 -2.10 2.23 16.33
C LYS A 42 -1.00 2.73 15.38
N TRP A 43 0.23 2.27 15.58
CA TRP A 43 1.35 2.61 14.70
C TRP A 43 1.12 2.14 13.27
N ASN A 44 0.71 0.87 13.11
CA ASN A 44 0.47 0.30 11.78
C ASN A 44 -0.63 1.06 11.03
N ASN A 45 -1.72 1.41 11.70
CA ASN A 45 -2.81 2.17 11.09
C ASN A 45 -2.35 3.58 10.64
N ILE A 46 -1.56 4.27 11.48
CA ILE A 46 -0.99 5.57 11.12
C ILE A 46 -0.02 5.42 9.95
N GLN A 47 0.87 4.42 9.99
CA GLN A 47 1.83 4.17 8.93
C GLN A 47 1.13 3.88 7.60
N GLN A 48 0.12 3.03 7.60
CA GLN A 48 -0.67 2.72 6.42
C GLN A 48 -1.24 4.00 5.80
N LYS A 49 -2.01 4.75 6.59
CA LYS A 49 -2.63 6.01 6.13
C LYS A 49 -1.60 6.99 5.58
N GLN A 50 -0.48 7.20 6.29
CA GLN A 50 0.56 8.13 5.82
C GLN A 50 1.22 7.66 4.52
N THR A 51 1.38 6.34 4.33
CA THR A 51 1.96 5.78 3.10
C THR A 51 1.01 5.99 1.91
N GLU A 52 -0.29 5.77 2.11
CA GLU A 52 -1.34 6.04 1.12
C GLU A 52 -1.39 7.53 0.75
N ASP A 53 -1.39 8.42 1.74
CA ASP A 53 -1.40 9.87 1.54
C ASP A 53 -0.16 10.36 0.77
N ILE A 54 1.03 9.83 1.10
CA ILE A 54 2.28 10.15 0.39
C ILE A 54 2.20 9.67 -1.07
N ALA A 55 1.76 8.44 -1.30
CA ALA A 55 1.64 7.88 -2.65
C ALA A 55 0.70 8.73 -3.51
N CYS A 56 -0.50 9.04 -3.02
CA CYS A 56 -1.44 9.90 -3.72
C CYS A 56 -0.87 11.31 -3.99
N SER A 57 -0.18 11.91 -2.99
CA SER A 57 0.42 13.24 -3.16
C SER A 57 1.57 13.26 -4.18
N LEU A 58 2.28 12.15 -4.35
CA LEU A 58 3.28 12.00 -5.42
C LEU A 58 2.60 11.97 -6.79
N PHE A 59 1.51 11.21 -6.93
CA PHE A 59 0.75 11.18 -8.19
C PHE A 59 0.13 12.53 -8.53
N GLU A 60 -0.39 13.29 -7.56
CA GLU A 60 -0.87 14.66 -7.79
C GLU A 60 0.20 15.59 -8.36
N LYS A 61 1.46 15.42 -7.93
CA LYS A 61 2.59 16.20 -8.46
C LYS A 61 3.05 15.71 -9.83
N LEU A 62 3.03 14.42 -10.07
CA LEU A 62 3.46 13.80 -11.33
C LEU A 62 2.43 14.02 -12.44
N LEU A 63 1.14 13.96 -12.08
CA LEU A 63 -0.01 14.05 -12.99
C LEU A 63 -0.94 15.19 -12.55
N PRO A 64 -0.53 16.47 -12.71
CA PRO A 64 -1.24 17.61 -12.09
C PRO A 64 -2.62 17.89 -12.70
N LYS A 65 -2.95 17.27 -13.84
CA LYS A 65 -4.26 17.39 -14.48
C LYS A 65 -5.18 16.19 -14.21
N SER A 66 -4.66 15.17 -13.54
CA SER A 66 -5.41 13.95 -13.23
C SER A 66 -6.46 14.19 -12.15
N LYS A 67 -7.53 13.40 -12.19
CA LYS A 67 -8.52 13.33 -11.11
C LYS A 67 -8.21 12.13 -10.24
N ILE A 68 -7.93 12.36 -8.95
CA ILE A 68 -7.57 11.30 -8.00
C ILE A 68 -8.70 11.10 -7.00
N HIS A 69 -9.27 9.90 -6.99
CA HIS A 69 -10.22 9.44 -6.01
C HIS A 69 -9.51 8.57 -4.97
N ARG A 70 -9.42 9.03 -3.72
CA ARG A 70 -8.74 8.36 -2.61
C ARG A 70 -9.71 7.57 -1.75
N ASN A 71 -9.28 6.42 -1.25
CA ASN A 71 -10.05 5.57 -0.32
C ASN A 71 -11.48 5.31 -0.84
N VAL A 72 -11.58 4.81 -2.06
CA VAL A 72 -12.85 4.60 -2.74
C VAL A 72 -13.29 3.15 -2.66
N TYR A 73 -14.59 2.97 -2.60
CA TYR A 73 -15.22 1.66 -2.59
C TYR A 73 -15.90 1.41 -3.93
N SER A 74 -15.84 0.18 -4.39
CA SER A 74 -16.57 -0.31 -5.55
C SER A 74 -17.41 -1.53 -5.16
N LYS A 75 -18.51 -1.72 -5.88
CA LYS A 75 -19.50 -2.76 -5.61
C LYS A 75 -19.42 -3.81 -6.70
N PHE A 76 -19.20 -5.05 -6.33
CA PHE A 76 -19.07 -6.15 -7.27
C PHE A 76 -20.16 -7.20 -7.06
N GLN A 77 -20.60 -7.85 -8.15
CA GLN A 77 -21.45 -9.02 -8.07
C GLN A 77 -20.58 -10.28 -8.02
N LEU A 78 -20.66 -11.03 -6.95
CA LEU A 78 -20.05 -12.36 -6.88
C LEU A 78 -20.78 -13.31 -7.82
N GLN A 79 -20.04 -13.95 -8.75
CA GLN A 79 -20.57 -14.80 -9.82
C GLN A 79 -21.46 -15.96 -9.35
N ASN A 80 -21.53 -16.28 -8.05
CA ASN A 80 -22.28 -17.42 -7.52
C ASN A 80 -23.12 -17.15 -6.27
N LYS A 81 -23.28 -15.89 -5.87
CA LYS A 81 -24.11 -15.55 -4.71
C LYS A 81 -24.83 -14.23 -5.01
N ASN A 82 -26.13 -14.17 -4.73
CA ASN A 82 -26.89 -12.91 -4.70
C ASN A 82 -26.36 -11.91 -3.62
N LYS A 83 -25.08 -12.01 -3.27
CA LYS A 83 -24.39 -11.12 -2.34
C LYS A 83 -23.49 -10.17 -3.12
N GLN A 84 -23.74 -8.90 -2.90
CA GLN A 84 -22.85 -7.82 -3.34
C GLN A 84 -21.70 -7.74 -2.36
N ASP A 85 -20.49 -7.67 -2.89
CA ASP A 85 -19.26 -7.48 -2.10
C ASP A 85 -18.74 -6.06 -2.31
N TRP A 86 -18.32 -5.42 -1.22
CA TRP A 86 -17.70 -4.10 -1.24
C TRP A 86 -16.20 -4.27 -1.20
N ARG A 87 -15.50 -3.59 -2.12
CA ARG A 87 -14.04 -3.59 -2.14
C ARG A 87 -13.51 -2.18 -2.05
N GLU A 88 -12.57 -2.00 -1.15
CA GLU A 88 -11.80 -0.79 -1.00
C GLU A 88 -10.64 -0.80 -1.99
N ASN A 89 -10.38 0.35 -2.60
CA ASN A 89 -9.21 0.65 -3.41
C ASN A 89 -8.54 1.87 -2.80
N ASP A 90 -7.24 1.83 -2.62
CA ASP A 90 -6.49 2.92 -1.98
C ASP A 90 -6.59 4.21 -2.80
N ALA A 91 -6.46 4.13 -4.13
CA ALA A 91 -6.87 5.21 -5.03
C ALA A 91 -7.17 4.73 -6.45
N ILE A 92 -8.02 5.51 -7.14
CA ILE A 92 -8.25 5.43 -8.58
C ILE A 92 -7.91 6.79 -9.17
N ILE A 93 -7.05 6.78 -10.19
CA ILE A 93 -6.53 7.99 -10.84
C ILE A 93 -7.00 7.97 -12.30
N ILE A 94 -7.59 9.08 -12.73
CA ILE A 94 -8.03 9.31 -14.10
C ILE A 94 -7.10 10.34 -14.69
N ASP A 95 -6.33 9.98 -15.71
CA ASP A 95 -5.40 10.85 -16.41
C ASP A 95 -5.60 10.71 -17.92
N ASP A 96 -6.25 11.70 -18.52
CA ASP A 96 -6.73 11.70 -19.89
C ASP A 96 -7.54 10.42 -20.21
N ASP A 97 -7.01 9.53 -21.05
CA ASP A 97 -7.61 8.24 -21.44
C ASP A 97 -7.04 7.03 -20.67
N ASN A 98 -6.35 7.28 -19.56
CA ASN A 98 -5.80 6.24 -18.70
C ASN A 98 -6.54 6.16 -17.37
N LEU A 99 -6.87 4.94 -16.96
CA LEU A 99 -7.39 4.62 -15.64
C LEU A 99 -6.32 3.86 -14.86
N ILE A 100 -5.77 4.48 -13.81
CA ILE A 100 -4.72 3.90 -12.98
C ILE A 100 -5.32 3.46 -11.66
N ILE A 101 -5.13 2.19 -11.30
CA ILE A 101 -5.50 1.63 -10.02
C ILE A 101 -4.26 1.64 -9.13
N LEU A 102 -4.35 2.32 -8.00
CA LEU A 102 -3.27 2.41 -7.04
C LEU A 102 -3.60 1.56 -5.81
N GLU A 103 -2.73 0.62 -5.51
CA GLU A 103 -2.78 -0.24 -4.32
C GLU A 103 -1.47 -0.07 -3.54
N VAL A 104 -1.54 0.45 -2.33
CA VAL A 104 -0.39 0.87 -1.53
C VAL A 104 -0.16 -0.09 -0.37
N LYS A 105 1.07 -0.52 -0.17
CA LYS A 105 1.42 -1.38 0.97
C LYS A 105 2.51 -0.72 1.82
N GLY A 106 2.15 -0.35 3.05
CA GLY A 106 3.05 0.25 4.03
C GLY A 106 4.02 -0.73 4.70
N GLY A 107 4.10 -1.97 4.23
CA GLY A 107 5.00 -3.00 4.76
C GLY A 107 6.46 -2.80 4.34
N ALA A 108 7.34 -3.63 4.89
CA ALA A 108 8.73 -3.70 4.47
C ALA A 108 9.15 -5.15 4.24
N PHE A 109 10.05 -5.34 3.29
CA PHE A 109 10.71 -6.62 3.10
C PHE A 109 11.45 -7.06 4.36
N THR A 110 11.56 -8.37 4.55
CA THR A 110 12.43 -8.91 5.59
C THR A 110 13.87 -8.45 5.39
N TYR A 111 14.53 -8.15 6.51
CA TYR A 111 15.97 -7.82 6.48
C TYR A 111 16.87 -9.05 6.44
N THR A 112 16.32 -10.23 6.68
CA THR A 112 17.09 -11.47 6.63
C THR A 112 17.29 -11.84 5.17
N PRO A 113 18.54 -12.04 4.72
CA PRO A 113 18.80 -12.49 3.37
C PRO A 113 18.09 -13.82 3.07
N PRO A 114 17.64 -14.05 1.83
CA PRO A 114 16.92 -15.28 1.46
C PRO A 114 17.69 -16.56 1.78
N ALA A 115 19.02 -16.51 1.73
CA ALA A 115 19.89 -17.62 2.08
C ALA A 115 19.78 -18.10 3.52
N TYR A 116 19.35 -17.22 4.44
CA TYR A 116 19.20 -17.54 5.87
C TYR A 116 17.75 -17.78 6.30
N ASP A 117 16.79 -17.19 5.58
CA ASP A 117 15.36 -17.35 5.86
C ASP A 117 14.54 -17.10 4.58
N PHE A 118 14.47 -18.14 3.77
CA PHE A 118 13.75 -18.10 2.50
C PHE A 118 12.25 -17.93 2.69
N GLU A 119 11.67 -18.51 3.75
CA GLU A 119 10.23 -18.39 4.02
C GLU A 119 9.84 -16.95 4.41
N ALA A 120 10.63 -16.25 5.22
CA ALA A 120 10.39 -14.85 5.52
C ALA A 120 10.49 -13.95 4.27
N PHE A 121 11.41 -14.24 3.36
CA PHE A 121 11.55 -13.56 2.08
C PHE A 121 10.33 -13.80 1.18
N LYS A 122 9.95 -15.05 0.99
CA LYS A 122 8.76 -15.45 0.22
C LYS A 122 7.48 -14.82 0.76
N ASN A 123 7.29 -14.80 2.08
CA ASN A 123 6.16 -14.14 2.71
C ASN A 123 6.15 -12.62 2.47
N SER A 124 7.32 -12.00 2.41
CA SER A 124 7.42 -10.57 2.05
C SER A 124 6.99 -10.31 0.61
N ILE A 125 7.45 -11.11 -0.35
CA ILE A 125 7.00 -11.04 -1.76
C ILE A 125 5.48 -11.23 -1.82
N LYS A 126 4.97 -12.28 -1.20
CA LYS A 126 3.54 -12.59 -1.22
C LYS A 126 2.68 -11.46 -0.65
N SER A 127 3.09 -10.85 0.45
CA SER A 127 2.32 -9.80 1.11
C SER A 127 2.43 -8.43 0.44
N LEU A 128 3.59 -8.09 -0.13
CA LEU A 128 3.89 -6.75 -0.64
C LEU A 128 3.75 -6.62 -2.16
N MET A 129 3.73 -7.73 -2.89
CA MET A 129 3.65 -7.72 -4.36
C MET A 129 2.48 -8.57 -4.87
N GLU A 130 2.43 -9.86 -4.53
CA GLU A 130 1.45 -10.79 -5.09
C GLU A 130 0.02 -10.43 -4.67
N LYS A 131 -0.23 -10.25 -3.37
CA LYS A 131 -1.59 -9.89 -2.89
C LYS A 131 -2.10 -8.57 -3.46
N PRO A 132 -1.34 -7.47 -3.47
CA PRO A 132 -1.76 -6.22 -4.12
C PRO A 132 -2.03 -6.38 -5.61
N ALA A 133 -1.17 -7.10 -6.32
CA ALA A 133 -1.37 -7.38 -7.75
C ALA A 133 -2.68 -8.13 -8.01
N ILE A 134 -2.98 -9.16 -7.20
CA ILE A 134 -4.25 -9.90 -7.28
C ILE A 134 -5.45 -8.98 -6.97
N GLN A 135 -5.33 -8.08 -5.97
CA GLN A 135 -6.39 -7.12 -5.65
C GLN A 135 -6.68 -6.18 -6.85
N GLY A 136 -5.61 -5.62 -7.44
CA GLY A 136 -5.74 -4.79 -8.64
C GLY A 136 -6.32 -5.55 -9.83
N GLN A 137 -5.86 -6.79 -10.07
CA GLN A 137 -6.36 -7.62 -11.16
C GLN A 137 -7.86 -7.91 -11.04
N TYR A 138 -8.37 -8.18 -9.84
CA TYR A 138 -9.80 -8.35 -9.64
C TYR A 138 -10.62 -7.13 -10.08
N LEU A 139 -10.12 -5.92 -9.80
CA LEU A 139 -10.81 -4.72 -10.27
C LEU A 139 -10.78 -4.63 -11.80
N ILE A 140 -9.63 -4.88 -12.43
CA ILE A 140 -9.48 -4.88 -13.88
C ILE A 140 -10.44 -5.88 -14.53
N ASP A 141 -10.52 -7.11 -14.00
CA ASP A 141 -11.39 -8.16 -14.50
C ASP A 141 -12.89 -7.78 -14.39
N GLU A 142 -13.26 -7.06 -13.35
CA GLU A 142 -14.64 -6.57 -13.21
C GLU A 142 -14.91 -5.36 -14.13
N LEU A 143 -13.95 -4.46 -14.29
CA LEU A 143 -14.07 -3.33 -15.22
C LEU A 143 -14.26 -3.80 -16.66
N SER A 144 -13.61 -4.89 -17.06
CA SER A 144 -13.77 -5.46 -18.40
C SER A 144 -15.20 -5.95 -18.70
N LYS A 145 -16.01 -6.21 -17.66
CA LYS A 145 -17.40 -6.69 -17.77
C LYS A 145 -18.44 -5.56 -17.70
N GLN A 146 -18.03 -4.37 -17.28
CA GLN A 146 -18.92 -3.23 -17.03
C GLN A 146 -18.56 -2.05 -17.93
N LYS A 147 -19.56 -1.29 -18.34
CA LYS A 147 -19.35 -0.03 -19.08
C LYS A 147 -19.16 1.17 -18.14
N ILE A 148 -19.64 1.07 -16.92
CA ILE A 148 -19.64 2.16 -15.94
C ILE A 148 -19.12 1.61 -14.61
N LEU A 149 -18.09 2.25 -14.08
CA LEU A 149 -17.61 2.06 -12.70
C LEU A 149 -18.25 3.14 -11.83
N ILE A 150 -18.96 2.70 -10.79
CA ILE A 150 -19.51 3.61 -9.78
C ILE A 150 -18.59 3.57 -8.56
N LEU A 151 -18.12 4.74 -8.14
CA LEU A 151 -17.29 4.91 -6.97
C LEU A 151 -18.14 5.37 -5.77
N TYR A 152 -17.81 4.84 -4.62
CA TYR A 152 -18.49 5.13 -3.36
C TYR A 152 -17.48 5.56 -2.29
N ASN A 153 -17.94 6.35 -1.32
CA ASN A 153 -17.18 6.68 -0.13
C ASN A 153 -17.27 5.56 0.94
N GLN A 154 -16.58 5.73 2.05
CA GLN A 154 -16.59 4.79 3.19
C GLN A 154 -18.00 4.56 3.79
N LYS A 155 -18.94 5.48 3.58
CA LYS A 155 -20.35 5.33 4.00
C LYS A 155 -21.21 4.67 2.92
N HIS A 156 -20.59 4.15 1.88
CA HIS A 156 -21.25 3.55 0.71
C HIS A 156 -22.21 4.50 -0.03
N GLN A 157 -21.91 5.80 0.02
CA GLN A 157 -22.61 6.81 -0.77
C GLN A 157 -21.86 7.01 -2.09
N GLU A 158 -22.58 7.08 -3.19
CA GLU A 158 -22.03 7.33 -4.52
C GLU A 158 -21.33 8.69 -4.56
N ILE A 159 -20.10 8.72 -5.08
CA ILE A 159 -19.30 9.94 -5.22
C ILE A 159 -18.96 10.27 -6.67
N ASP A 160 -18.89 9.25 -7.54
CA ASP A 160 -18.61 9.47 -8.96
C ASP A 160 -19.04 8.28 -9.83
N LYS A 161 -19.18 8.54 -11.14
CA LYS A 161 -19.44 7.54 -12.18
C LYS A 161 -18.44 7.71 -13.30
N ILE A 162 -17.70 6.65 -13.58
CA ILE A 162 -16.64 6.63 -14.59
C ILE A 162 -17.09 5.75 -15.75
N ASN A 163 -17.14 6.32 -16.96
CA ASN A 163 -17.41 5.52 -18.17
C ASN A 163 -16.12 4.83 -18.62
N ILE A 164 -16.09 3.51 -18.48
CA ILE A 164 -14.90 2.70 -18.78
C ILE A 164 -14.59 2.67 -20.29
N SER A 165 -15.60 2.85 -21.14
CA SER A 165 -15.39 2.87 -22.60
C SER A 165 -14.51 4.04 -23.09
N ASN A 166 -14.23 5.02 -22.24
CA ASN A 166 -13.40 6.17 -22.56
C ASN A 166 -11.89 5.88 -22.37
N PHE A 167 -11.53 4.76 -21.78
CA PHE A 167 -10.15 4.44 -21.49
C PHE A 167 -9.57 3.43 -22.48
N ARG A 168 -8.26 3.50 -22.69
CA ARG A 168 -7.53 2.53 -23.50
C ARG A 168 -7.46 1.18 -22.79
N ASN A 169 -7.73 0.13 -23.55
CA ASN A 169 -7.54 -1.26 -23.13
C ASN A 169 -6.08 -1.68 -23.26
#